data_fdb17f68281e1d678de5154069ecb60e
#
_entry.id   fdb17f68281e1d678de5154069ecb60e
#
_cell.length_a   1.000
_cell.length_b   1.000
_cell.length_c   1.000
_cell.angle_alpha   90.00
_cell.angle_beta   90.00
_cell.angle_gamma   90.00
#
_symmetry.space_group_name_H-M   'P 1'
#
loop_
_entity.id
_entity.type
_entity.pdbx_description
1 polymer ?
#
loop_
_entity_poly.entity_id
_entity_poly.type
_entity_poly.pdbx_seq_one_letter_code
_entity_poly.pdbx_strand_id
1 'polypeptide(L)'
;MILFIPYLICLVGTSSALKVMTFNIWLSGAEVTNGMEKIAKQIQNVNPDVVALQEVESPDVVTNLTLLLGDNWSGVHHCNSTYPDTGILTKHTIIPGTYVHVDYGMHVKIQLLDTKRQISFWSMHLDYRSYGPYACYNKLVNSEKQIMAGEMPTTCTGRVQNMVQLVTNQNFINQISKSNVVPVIVAGDFNVPSDEDWTEANRAEHGGWAFEWPATKILRDSSGMKDSFRELHPDPLADPGITWSTVNKFEKEWDYTIPEPEDRIDFIFYRGPLRPTSSFPYAGTGPLTPIPHQWGNEWPSDHYAFITEFQDLPVSDDPVDPVKSVDRKYINRHGRDALRVATPQCNAEIIDGSEERQGRSLSLSGEGQHGSEVK
;
A
#
# COMPACT_ATOMS: atom_id res chain seq x y z
N MET A 1 15.41 -52.50 36.42
CA MET A 1 14.24 -51.64 36.19
C MET A 1 14.76 -50.38 35.52
N ILE A 2 14.71 -50.35 34.17
CA ILE A 2 15.23 -49.24 33.39
C ILE A 2 14.07 -48.28 33.15
N LEU A 3 14.16 -47.08 33.73
CA LEU A 3 13.17 -46.00 33.49
C LEU A 3 13.41 -45.42 32.09
N PHE A 4 12.45 -45.67 31.20
CA PHE A 4 12.34 -44.87 29.95
C PHE A 4 11.72 -43.52 30.27
N ILE A 5 12.50 -42.43 30.14
CA ILE A 5 11.99 -41.06 30.12
C ILE A 5 11.62 -40.76 28.67
N PRO A 6 10.34 -40.52 28.32
CA PRO A 6 9.98 -40.07 26.99
C PRO A 6 10.45 -38.61 26.80
N TYR A 7 11.40 -38.43 25.92
CA TYR A 7 11.70 -37.06 25.41
C TYR A 7 10.50 -36.57 24.63
N LEU A 8 9.79 -35.61 25.20
CA LEU A 8 8.80 -34.82 24.50
C LEU A 8 9.54 -33.88 23.55
N ILE A 9 9.69 -34.25 22.27
CA ILE A 9 10.17 -33.36 21.23
C ILE A 9 9.06 -32.36 21.01
N CYS A 10 9.17 -31.16 21.61
CA CYS A 10 8.40 -29.99 21.20
C CYS A 10 8.88 -29.66 19.79
N LEU A 11 8.11 -30.06 18.78
CA LEU A 11 8.20 -29.48 17.44
C LEU A 11 7.79 -28.01 17.58
N VAL A 12 8.78 -27.16 17.77
CA VAL A 12 8.62 -25.72 17.55
C VAL A 12 8.40 -25.60 16.05
N GLY A 13 7.15 -25.59 15.63
CA GLY A 13 6.79 -25.24 14.28
C GLY A 13 7.38 -23.86 14.03
N THR A 14 8.27 -23.74 13.06
CA THR A 14 8.72 -22.44 12.56
C THR A 14 7.47 -21.73 12.06
N SER A 15 6.97 -20.78 12.85
CA SER A 15 5.89 -19.90 12.41
C SER A 15 6.40 -19.17 11.20
N SER A 16 5.80 -19.41 10.05
CA SER A 16 6.09 -18.65 8.83
C SER A 16 5.78 -17.18 9.10
N ALA A 17 6.73 -16.33 8.84
CA ALA A 17 6.54 -14.89 8.93
C ALA A 17 6.15 -14.36 7.54
N LEU A 18 5.05 -13.62 7.45
CA LEU A 18 4.63 -12.93 6.23
C LEU A 18 5.15 -11.49 6.29
N LYS A 19 6.06 -11.13 5.39
CA LYS A 19 6.58 -9.78 5.27
C LYS A 19 5.85 -9.02 4.15
N VAL A 20 5.15 -7.97 4.53
CA VAL A 20 4.40 -7.10 3.63
C VAL A 20 5.10 -5.76 3.51
N MET A 21 5.15 -5.21 2.31
CA MET A 21 5.68 -3.89 2.01
C MET A 21 4.63 -3.08 1.24
N THR A 22 4.42 -1.83 1.56
CA THR A 22 3.81 -0.86 0.64
C THR A 22 4.86 0.16 0.23
N PHE A 23 4.82 0.55 -1.04
CA PHE A 23 5.85 1.40 -1.62
C PHE A 23 5.25 2.28 -2.73
N ASN A 24 5.01 3.56 -2.41
CA ASN A 24 4.83 4.57 -3.44
C ASN A 24 6.17 4.76 -4.16
N ILE A 25 6.21 4.50 -5.46
CA ILE A 25 7.45 4.45 -6.24
C ILE A 25 7.74 5.73 -7.03
N TRP A 26 7.09 6.83 -6.64
CA TRP A 26 7.31 8.17 -7.16
C TRP A 26 7.43 8.24 -8.68
N LEU A 27 6.26 8.27 -9.35
CA LEU A 27 6.17 8.30 -10.81
C LEU A 27 7.00 7.18 -11.46
N SER A 28 6.91 5.96 -10.89
CA SER A 28 7.69 4.80 -11.36
C SER A 28 9.22 5.00 -11.31
N GLY A 29 9.70 5.81 -10.36
CA GLY A 29 11.12 6.12 -10.16
C GLY A 29 11.68 7.14 -11.16
N ALA A 30 10.82 7.88 -11.89
CA ALA A 30 11.25 8.82 -12.92
C ALA A 30 12.06 10.01 -12.37
N GLU A 31 11.91 10.33 -11.09
CA GLU A 31 12.56 11.46 -10.44
C GLU A 31 13.96 11.14 -9.87
N VAL A 32 14.47 9.93 -10.12
CA VAL A 32 15.79 9.49 -9.70
C VAL A 32 16.50 8.75 -10.84
N THR A 33 17.78 8.99 -11.03
CA THR A 33 18.58 8.31 -12.06
C THR A 33 18.57 6.79 -11.83
N ASN A 34 18.22 6.00 -12.86
CA ASN A 34 18.05 4.55 -12.78
C ASN A 34 17.04 4.14 -11.70
N GLY A 35 15.91 4.88 -11.61
CA GLY A 35 14.94 4.67 -10.54
C GLY A 35 14.31 3.29 -10.55
N MET A 36 13.98 2.73 -11.71
CA MET A 36 13.38 1.39 -11.83
C MET A 36 14.30 0.31 -11.26
N GLU A 37 15.57 0.33 -11.61
CA GLU A 37 16.59 -0.61 -11.10
C GLU A 37 16.79 -0.42 -9.59
N LYS A 38 16.74 0.82 -9.13
CA LYS A 38 16.82 1.13 -7.69
C LYS A 38 15.58 0.67 -6.93
N ILE A 39 14.38 0.81 -7.48
CA ILE A 39 13.15 0.25 -6.90
C ILE A 39 13.31 -1.26 -6.72
N ALA A 40 13.68 -1.98 -7.79
CA ALA A 40 13.89 -3.42 -7.72
C ALA A 40 14.96 -3.80 -6.68
N LYS A 41 16.09 -3.07 -6.64
CA LYS A 41 17.16 -3.26 -5.64
C LYS A 41 16.65 -3.09 -4.20
N GLN A 42 15.84 -2.07 -3.93
CA GLN A 42 15.30 -1.86 -2.59
C GLN A 42 14.30 -2.94 -2.20
N ILE A 43 13.45 -3.38 -3.11
CA ILE A 43 12.57 -4.54 -2.89
C ILE A 43 13.39 -5.80 -2.59
N GLN A 44 14.49 -6.05 -3.33
CA GLN A 44 15.39 -7.17 -3.05
C GLN A 44 16.05 -7.06 -1.68
N ASN A 45 16.51 -5.86 -1.28
CA ASN A 45 17.14 -5.62 0.02
C ASN A 45 16.19 -5.91 1.19
N VAL A 46 14.93 -5.49 1.09
CA VAL A 46 13.88 -5.76 2.08
C VAL A 46 13.44 -7.22 2.03
N ASN A 47 13.45 -7.82 0.84
CA ASN A 47 13.01 -9.18 0.56
C ASN A 47 11.59 -9.49 1.08
N PRO A 48 10.56 -8.67 0.77
CA PRO A 48 9.19 -8.91 1.21
C PRO A 48 8.57 -10.10 0.47
N ASP A 49 7.46 -10.60 0.98
CA ASP A 49 6.65 -11.65 0.36
C ASP A 49 5.63 -11.06 -0.61
N VAL A 50 5.09 -9.89 -0.25
CA VAL A 50 4.10 -9.15 -1.02
C VAL A 50 4.41 -7.67 -0.97
N VAL A 51 4.28 -6.98 -2.11
CA VAL A 51 4.46 -5.53 -2.24
C VAL A 51 3.19 -4.90 -2.83
N ALA A 52 2.66 -3.90 -2.16
CA ALA A 52 1.70 -2.95 -2.75
C ALA A 52 2.47 -1.79 -3.37
N LEU A 53 2.22 -1.50 -4.64
CA LEU A 53 2.85 -0.39 -5.36
C LEU A 53 1.83 0.73 -5.60
N GLN A 54 2.28 1.97 -5.51
CA GLN A 54 1.55 3.18 -5.88
C GLN A 54 2.39 3.99 -6.87
N GLU A 55 1.74 4.81 -7.68
CA GLU A 55 2.34 5.60 -8.77
C GLU A 55 2.96 4.73 -9.89
N VAL A 56 2.22 3.69 -10.24
CA VAL A 56 2.51 2.84 -11.39
C VAL A 56 2.03 3.54 -12.67
N GLU A 57 2.94 4.22 -13.37
CA GLU A 57 2.64 5.11 -14.49
C GLU A 57 2.17 4.39 -15.76
N SER A 58 2.56 3.13 -15.94
CA SER A 58 2.14 2.31 -17.08
C SER A 58 2.12 0.82 -16.73
N PRO A 59 1.41 -0.01 -17.50
CA PRO A 59 1.43 -1.48 -17.37
C PRO A 59 2.84 -2.08 -17.39
N ASP A 60 3.73 -1.53 -18.19
CA ASP A 60 5.11 -2.02 -18.35
C ASP A 60 5.95 -1.92 -17.07
N VAL A 61 5.56 -1.06 -16.12
CA VAL A 61 6.27 -0.89 -14.84
C VAL A 61 6.26 -2.19 -14.05
N VAL A 62 5.11 -2.84 -13.91
CA VAL A 62 5.00 -4.11 -13.18
C VAL A 62 5.75 -5.22 -13.92
N THR A 63 5.66 -5.28 -15.25
CA THR A 63 6.42 -6.21 -16.09
C THR A 63 7.92 -6.03 -15.91
N ASN A 64 8.42 -4.79 -15.98
CA ASN A 64 9.83 -4.49 -15.82
C ASN A 64 10.35 -4.83 -14.41
N LEU A 65 9.56 -4.52 -13.38
CA LEU A 65 9.94 -4.87 -12.00
C LEU A 65 9.99 -6.38 -11.80
N THR A 66 9.02 -7.17 -12.31
CA THR A 66 9.08 -8.64 -12.21
C THR A 66 10.32 -9.20 -12.91
N LEU A 67 10.68 -8.67 -14.08
CA LEU A 67 11.90 -9.06 -14.80
C LEU A 67 13.19 -8.72 -14.02
N LEU A 68 13.26 -7.55 -13.38
CA LEU A 68 14.42 -7.13 -12.58
C LEU A 68 14.54 -7.93 -11.28
N LEU A 69 13.42 -8.29 -10.68
CA LEU A 69 13.36 -9.05 -9.43
C LEU A 69 13.67 -10.53 -9.63
N GLY A 70 13.37 -11.09 -10.80
CA GLY A 70 13.69 -12.47 -11.19
C GLY A 70 12.50 -13.44 -11.19
N ASP A 71 12.79 -14.67 -11.58
CA ASP A 71 11.80 -15.70 -11.96
C ASP A 71 10.84 -16.14 -10.82
N ASN A 72 11.15 -15.78 -9.59
CA ASN A 72 10.30 -16.09 -8.44
C ASN A 72 9.22 -15.02 -8.17
N TRP A 73 9.18 -13.96 -8.97
CA TRP A 73 8.25 -12.86 -8.78
C TRP A 73 7.16 -12.87 -9.85
N SER A 74 5.96 -12.63 -9.41
CA SER A 74 4.79 -12.38 -10.25
C SER A 74 4.19 -11.03 -9.88
N GLY A 75 3.48 -10.41 -10.82
CA GLY A 75 2.85 -9.13 -10.60
C GLY A 75 1.50 -9.01 -11.28
N VAL A 76 0.77 -8.01 -10.86
CA VAL A 76 -0.48 -7.58 -11.47
C VAL A 76 -0.65 -6.09 -11.24
N HIS A 77 -1.16 -5.36 -12.22
CA HIS A 77 -1.44 -3.94 -12.10
C HIS A 77 -2.94 -3.67 -12.17
N HIS A 78 -3.36 -2.47 -11.75
CA HIS A 78 -4.75 -2.04 -11.93
C HIS A 78 -5.11 -2.08 -13.41
N CYS A 79 -6.34 -2.46 -13.70
CA CYS A 79 -6.80 -2.72 -15.07
C CYS A 79 -6.95 -1.46 -15.95
N ASN A 80 -6.68 -0.28 -15.45
CA ASN A 80 -6.54 0.89 -16.30
C ASN A 80 -5.31 0.73 -17.20
N SER A 81 -5.53 0.60 -18.49
CA SER A 81 -4.48 0.32 -19.47
C SER A 81 -3.57 1.53 -19.78
N THR A 82 -3.98 2.72 -19.39
CA THR A 82 -3.21 3.96 -19.66
C THR A 82 -2.39 4.39 -18.45
N TYR A 83 -2.99 4.36 -17.28
CA TYR A 83 -2.40 4.76 -16.02
C TYR A 83 -2.92 3.84 -14.91
N PRO A 84 -2.23 2.73 -14.64
CA PRO A 84 -2.67 1.78 -13.62
C PRO A 84 -2.71 2.36 -12.22
N ASP A 85 -1.78 3.25 -11.89
CA ASP A 85 -1.59 3.88 -10.59
C ASP A 85 -1.22 2.90 -9.46
N THR A 86 -1.88 1.73 -9.38
CA THR A 86 -1.58 0.72 -8.37
C THR A 86 -1.17 -0.61 -8.98
N GLY A 87 -0.30 -1.33 -8.25
CA GLY A 87 0.16 -2.67 -8.59
C GLY A 87 0.40 -3.54 -7.37
N ILE A 88 0.56 -4.83 -7.59
CA ILE A 88 0.92 -5.81 -6.57
C ILE A 88 2.02 -6.71 -7.13
N LEU A 89 3.10 -6.89 -6.36
CA LEU A 89 4.15 -7.86 -6.64
C LEU A 89 4.20 -8.91 -5.54
N THR A 90 4.51 -10.16 -5.89
CA THR A 90 4.62 -11.23 -4.88
C THR A 90 5.52 -12.37 -5.35
N LYS A 91 6.13 -13.05 -4.40
CA LYS A 91 6.84 -14.35 -4.59
C LYS A 91 5.90 -15.55 -4.50
N HIS A 92 4.63 -15.32 -4.21
CA HIS A 92 3.62 -16.34 -4.00
C HIS A 92 2.67 -16.44 -5.18
N THR A 93 1.76 -17.41 -5.16
CA THR A 93 0.85 -17.62 -6.27
C THR A 93 -0.32 -16.64 -6.23
N ILE A 94 -0.45 -15.78 -7.21
CA ILE A 94 -1.67 -14.99 -7.44
C ILE A 94 -2.76 -15.94 -7.94
N ILE A 95 -3.91 -15.99 -7.26
CA ILE A 95 -5.00 -16.90 -7.61
C ILE A 95 -5.79 -16.29 -8.78
N PRO A 96 -5.82 -16.94 -9.96
CA PRO A 96 -6.55 -16.44 -11.13
C PRO A 96 -8.05 -16.22 -10.83
N GLY A 97 -8.65 -15.20 -11.45
CA GLY A 97 -10.07 -14.90 -11.33
C GLY A 97 -10.47 -14.27 -9.98
N THR A 98 -9.50 -13.88 -9.14
CA THR A 98 -9.77 -13.21 -7.85
C THR A 98 -9.57 -11.70 -7.88
N TYR A 99 -9.17 -11.17 -9.03
CA TYR A 99 -8.99 -9.73 -9.22
C TYR A 99 -10.29 -8.97 -8.99
N VAL A 100 -10.20 -7.90 -8.22
CA VAL A 100 -11.27 -6.92 -7.98
C VAL A 100 -10.62 -5.53 -7.96
N HIS A 101 -11.32 -4.50 -8.37
CA HIS A 101 -10.84 -3.14 -8.27
C HIS A 101 -11.92 -2.18 -7.75
N VAL A 102 -11.46 -1.06 -7.27
CA VAL A 102 -12.18 0.18 -7.02
C VAL A 102 -11.44 1.31 -7.74
N ASP A 103 -11.97 2.54 -7.80
CA ASP A 103 -11.33 3.60 -8.59
C ASP A 103 -9.89 3.91 -8.13
N TYR A 104 -9.61 3.73 -6.85
CA TYR A 104 -8.33 4.08 -6.22
C TYR A 104 -7.64 2.87 -5.57
N GLY A 105 -7.81 1.69 -6.16
CA GLY A 105 -7.13 0.50 -5.66
C GLY A 105 -7.58 -0.80 -6.30
N MET A 106 -6.81 -1.83 -6.04
CA MET A 106 -7.00 -3.17 -6.60
C MET A 106 -6.73 -4.26 -5.57
N HIS A 107 -7.24 -5.42 -5.85
CA HIS A 107 -7.16 -6.61 -5.00
C HIS A 107 -6.89 -7.86 -5.80
N VAL A 108 -6.13 -8.77 -5.18
CA VAL A 108 -6.05 -10.18 -5.56
C VAL A 108 -6.02 -11.07 -4.31
N LYS A 109 -6.36 -12.35 -4.48
CA LYS A 109 -6.00 -13.37 -3.51
C LYS A 109 -4.64 -13.96 -3.84
N ILE A 110 -3.84 -14.15 -2.81
CA ILE A 110 -2.51 -14.73 -2.91
C ILE A 110 -2.47 -16.01 -2.06
N GLN A 111 -1.95 -17.10 -2.63
CA GLN A 111 -1.70 -18.34 -1.90
C GLN A 111 -0.22 -18.42 -1.54
N LEU A 112 0.09 -18.40 -0.25
CA LEU A 112 1.44 -18.53 0.26
C LEU A 112 2.03 -19.90 -0.10
N LEU A 113 3.27 -19.91 -0.61
CA LEU A 113 3.89 -21.12 -1.15
C LEU A 113 4.24 -22.16 -0.06
N ASP A 114 4.63 -21.69 1.11
CA ASP A 114 5.07 -22.51 2.24
C ASP A 114 3.90 -23.13 3.01
N THR A 115 2.96 -22.31 3.45
CA THR A 115 1.82 -22.73 4.28
C THR A 115 0.59 -23.16 3.49
N LYS A 116 0.53 -22.83 2.20
CA LYS A 116 -0.66 -22.96 1.33
C LYS A 116 -1.88 -22.14 1.82
N ARG A 117 -1.71 -21.29 2.82
CA ARG A 117 -2.75 -20.38 3.28
C ARG A 117 -2.99 -19.30 2.22
N GLN A 118 -4.19 -18.76 2.21
CA GLN A 118 -4.56 -17.66 1.35
C GLN A 118 -4.63 -16.36 2.14
N ILE A 119 -4.27 -15.27 1.49
CA ILE A 119 -4.51 -13.91 1.98
C ILE A 119 -5.30 -13.14 0.93
N SER A 120 -6.12 -12.20 1.38
CA SER A 120 -6.85 -11.24 0.55
C SER A 120 -6.09 -9.93 0.61
N PHE A 121 -5.51 -9.46 -0.50
CA PHE A 121 -4.55 -8.35 -0.50
C PHE A 121 -5.01 -7.21 -1.39
N TRP A 122 -5.13 -6.01 -0.81
CA TRP A 122 -5.47 -4.76 -1.49
C TRP A 122 -4.25 -3.84 -1.58
N SER A 123 -4.00 -3.24 -2.74
CA SER A 123 -3.13 -2.10 -2.94
C SER A 123 -3.98 -0.87 -3.19
N MET A 124 -3.80 0.18 -2.39
CA MET A 124 -4.59 1.42 -2.45
C MET A 124 -3.69 2.62 -2.71
N HIS A 125 -4.21 3.61 -3.45
CA HIS A 125 -3.62 4.93 -3.57
C HIS A 125 -4.76 5.96 -3.59
N LEU A 126 -5.01 6.65 -2.47
CA LEU A 126 -6.14 7.55 -2.36
C LEU A 126 -5.85 8.91 -3.02
N ASP A 127 -6.88 9.72 -3.19
CA ASP A 127 -6.78 11.02 -3.83
C ASP A 127 -5.79 11.95 -3.10
N TYR A 128 -4.77 12.44 -3.80
CA TYR A 128 -3.72 13.31 -3.26
C TYR A 128 -4.15 14.77 -3.10
N ARG A 129 -5.20 15.19 -3.80
CA ARG A 129 -5.62 16.59 -3.87
C ARG A 129 -6.15 17.10 -2.53
N SER A 130 -6.04 18.40 -2.33
CA SER A 130 -6.53 19.08 -1.12
C SER A 130 -5.96 18.49 0.17
N TYR A 131 -4.65 18.26 0.21
CA TYR A 131 -3.95 17.71 1.36
C TYR A 131 -4.12 18.60 2.59
N GLY A 132 -4.96 18.14 3.53
CA GLY A 132 -5.38 18.91 4.71
C GLY A 132 -4.26 19.33 5.64
N PRO A 133 -3.21 18.50 5.86
CA PRO A 133 -2.06 18.87 6.68
C PRO A 133 -1.38 20.20 6.29
N TYR A 134 -1.27 20.53 5.00
CA TYR A 134 -0.78 21.84 4.56
C TYR A 134 -1.58 22.99 5.17
N ALA A 135 -2.89 22.90 5.04
CA ALA A 135 -3.77 23.95 5.52
C ALA A 135 -3.73 24.11 7.05
N CYS A 136 -3.59 22.96 7.75
CA CYS A 136 -3.48 22.93 9.21
C CYS A 136 -2.14 23.49 9.69
N TYR A 137 -1.05 22.96 9.15
CA TYR A 137 0.31 23.34 9.52
C TYR A 137 0.57 24.83 9.27
N ASN A 138 0.16 25.33 8.11
CA ASN A 138 0.33 26.73 7.72
C ASN A 138 -0.76 27.67 8.27
N LYS A 139 -1.64 27.16 9.16
CA LYS A 139 -2.70 27.96 9.84
C LYS A 139 -3.68 28.65 8.86
N LEU A 140 -3.95 28.00 7.73
CA LEU A 140 -4.88 28.48 6.70
C LEU A 140 -6.33 28.09 7.00
N VAL A 141 -6.56 27.20 7.96
CA VAL A 141 -7.87 26.75 8.42
C VAL A 141 -8.04 27.10 9.91
N ASN A 142 -9.30 27.33 10.30
CA ASN A 142 -9.67 27.65 11.68
C ASN A 142 -10.85 26.85 12.21
N SER A 143 -11.31 25.85 11.47
CA SER A 143 -12.39 24.95 11.86
C SER A 143 -12.25 23.58 11.20
N GLU A 144 -12.66 22.52 11.89
CA GLU A 144 -12.69 21.14 11.36
C GLU A 144 -13.52 21.04 10.06
N LYS A 145 -14.56 21.87 9.93
CA LYS A 145 -15.37 21.91 8.71
C LYS A 145 -14.55 22.26 7.46
N GLN A 146 -13.55 23.13 7.60
CA GLN A 146 -12.64 23.47 6.50
C GLN A 146 -11.70 22.32 6.17
N ILE A 147 -11.18 21.61 7.19
CA ILE A 147 -10.37 20.41 6.99
C ILE A 147 -11.20 19.35 6.27
N MET A 148 -12.41 19.07 6.77
CA MET A 148 -13.35 18.12 6.15
C MET A 148 -13.72 18.47 4.72
N ALA A 149 -13.70 19.73 4.32
CA ALA A 149 -13.96 20.14 2.94
C ALA A 149 -12.90 19.62 1.96
N GLY A 150 -11.66 19.46 2.41
CA GLY A 150 -10.60 18.81 1.63
C GLY A 150 -10.77 17.29 1.51
N GLU A 151 -11.27 16.66 2.59
CA GLU A 151 -11.53 15.22 2.61
C GLU A 151 -12.79 14.82 1.82
N MET A 152 -13.76 15.73 1.71
CA MET A 152 -15.05 15.54 1.04
C MET A 152 -15.35 16.68 0.06
N PRO A 153 -14.51 16.88 -0.98
CA PRO A 153 -14.74 17.95 -1.95
C PRO A 153 -16.06 17.74 -2.70
N THR A 154 -16.68 18.84 -3.15
CA THR A 154 -17.97 18.79 -3.87
C THR A 154 -17.82 18.66 -5.38
N THR A 155 -16.64 18.91 -5.91
CA THR A 155 -16.36 18.98 -7.36
C THR A 155 -15.59 17.80 -7.92
N CYS A 156 -15.02 16.98 -7.05
CA CYS A 156 -14.27 15.77 -7.43
C CYS A 156 -14.43 14.69 -6.34
N THR A 157 -13.86 13.53 -6.56
CA THR A 157 -13.71 12.52 -5.50
C THR A 157 -12.67 12.98 -4.50
N GLY A 158 -12.82 12.61 -3.24
CA GLY A 158 -11.84 12.83 -2.19
C GLY A 158 -11.65 11.53 -1.41
N ARG A 159 -10.71 11.56 -0.47
CA ARG A 159 -10.30 10.36 0.29
C ARG A 159 -11.47 9.67 1.01
N VAL A 160 -12.42 10.43 1.54
CA VAL A 160 -13.64 9.87 2.14
C VAL A 160 -14.43 9.05 1.13
N GLN A 161 -14.66 9.58 -0.09
CA GLN A 161 -15.40 8.86 -1.12
C GLN A 161 -14.66 7.62 -1.59
N ASN A 162 -13.32 7.69 -1.74
CA ASN A 162 -12.51 6.54 -2.09
C ASN A 162 -12.65 5.42 -1.06
N MET A 163 -12.57 5.77 0.22
CA MET A 163 -12.71 4.78 1.28
C MET A 163 -14.14 4.25 1.42
N VAL A 164 -15.17 5.10 1.27
CA VAL A 164 -16.57 4.65 1.23
C VAL A 164 -16.78 3.65 0.09
N GLN A 165 -16.19 3.88 -1.09
CA GLN A 165 -16.26 2.95 -2.21
C GLN A 165 -15.67 1.58 -1.84
N LEU A 166 -14.51 1.53 -1.18
CA LEU A 166 -13.89 0.29 -0.73
C LEU A 166 -14.79 -0.45 0.28
N VAL A 167 -15.17 0.21 1.38
CA VAL A 167 -15.89 -0.48 2.49
C VAL A 167 -17.32 -0.86 2.15
N THR A 168 -17.88 -0.29 1.08
CA THR A 168 -19.21 -0.66 0.55
C THR A 168 -19.13 -1.63 -0.63
N ASN A 169 -17.94 -1.93 -1.15
CA ASN A 169 -17.74 -2.93 -2.19
C ASN A 169 -18.12 -4.33 -1.68
N GLN A 170 -18.99 -5.04 -2.42
CA GLN A 170 -19.49 -6.32 -1.96
C GLN A 170 -18.41 -7.40 -1.83
N ASN A 171 -17.36 -7.35 -2.66
CA ASN A 171 -16.25 -8.28 -2.54
C ASN A 171 -15.46 -8.01 -1.26
N PHE A 172 -15.18 -6.74 -0.94
CA PHE A 172 -14.53 -6.37 0.32
C PHE A 172 -15.35 -6.81 1.54
N ILE A 173 -16.66 -6.57 1.55
CA ILE A 173 -17.57 -7.02 2.61
C ILE A 173 -17.51 -8.54 2.77
N ASN A 174 -17.54 -9.29 1.67
CA ASN A 174 -17.44 -10.74 1.68
C ASN A 174 -16.05 -11.23 2.16
N GLN A 175 -14.98 -10.51 1.86
CA GLN A 175 -13.63 -10.83 2.34
C GLN A 175 -13.54 -10.61 3.86
N ILE A 176 -14.00 -9.46 4.35
CA ILE A 176 -14.04 -9.17 5.78
C ILE A 176 -14.85 -10.21 6.56
N SER A 177 -16.00 -10.63 6.04
CA SER A 177 -16.84 -11.66 6.69
C SER A 177 -16.17 -13.02 6.83
N LYS A 178 -15.10 -13.29 6.08
CA LYS A 178 -14.32 -14.54 6.08
C LYS A 178 -12.90 -14.33 6.61
N SER A 179 -12.61 -13.20 7.20
CA SER A 179 -11.25 -12.84 7.61
C SER A 179 -10.69 -13.72 8.74
N ASN A 180 -11.53 -14.41 9.50
CA ASN A 180 -11.10 -15.41 10.48
C ASN A 180 -10.38 -16.64 9.85
N VAL A 181 -10.62 -16.88 8.54
CA VAL A 181 -9.99 -17.99 7.79
C VAL A 181 -8.99 -17.46 6.76
N VAL A 182 -9.36 -16.41 6.02
CA VAL A 182 -8.54 -15.77 5.00
C VAL A 182 -8.28 -14.33 5.45
N PRO A 183 -7.11 -14.04 6.03
CA PRO A 183 -6.83 -12.69 6.48
C PRO A 183 -6.90 -11.70 5.33
N VAL A 184 -7.35 -10.49 5.65
CA VAL A 184 -7.46 -9.36 4.71
C VAL A 184 -6.40 -8.33 5.09
N ILE A 185 -5.62 -7.89 4.10
CA ILE A 185 -4.62 -6.83 4.23
C ILE A 185 -4.98 -5.73 3.25
N VAL A 186 -4.98 -4.49 3.72
CA VAL A 186 -5.11 -3.28 2.92
C VAL A 186 -3.85 -2.46 3.13
N ALA A 187 -3.06 -2.30 2.08
CA ALA A 187 -1.80 -1.59 2.12
C ALA A 187 -1.78 -0.49 1.05
N GLY A 188 -1.12 0.63 1.31
CA GLY A 188 -1.01 1.68 0.31
C GLY A 188 -0.73 3.05 0.88
N ASP A 189 -0.67 4.01 -0.05
CA ASP A 189 -0.63 5.44 0.22
C ASP A 189 -2.06 5.98 0.33
N PHE A 190 -2.41 6.46 1.50
CA PHE A 190 -3.75 7.01 1.77
C PHE A 190 -3.81 8.52 1.54
N ASN A 191 -2.67 9.16 1.26
CA ASN A 191 -2.56 10.60 1.05
C ASN A 191 -3.20 11.45 2.18
N VAL A 192 -3.21 10.90 3.40
CA VAL A 192 -3.77 11.53 4.59
C VAL A 192 -3.23 10.83 5.83
N PRO A 193 -3.00 11.54 6.96
CA PRO A 193 -2.63 10.90 8.21
C PRO A 193 -3.72 9.95 8.75
N SER A 194 -3.36 9.13 9.73
CA SER A 194 -4.33 8.27 10.43
C SER A 194 -5.17 9.07 11.43
N ASP A 195 -6.39 8.56 11.66
CA ASP A 195 -7.24 9.01 12.77
C ASP A 195 -6.62 8.79 14.16
N GLU A 196 -5.55 7.99 14.25
CA GLU A 196 -4.80 7.72 15.48
C GLU A 196 -3.52 8.56 15.60
N ASP A 197 -3.15 9.34 14.56
CA ASP A 197 -1.85 10.02 14.54
C ASP A 197 -1.89 11.46 15.08
N TRP A 198 -2.96 12.21 14.81
CA TRP A 198 -3.08 13.60 15.24
C TRP A 198 -3.88 13.72 16.54
N THR A 199 -3.20 13.56 17.65
CA THR A 199 -3.79 13.55 19.00
C THR A 199 -3.59 14.86 19.75
N GLU A 200 -4.25 15.03 20.88
CA GLU A 200 -4.01 16.19 21.75
C GLU A 200 -2.55 16.24 22.27
N ALA A 201 -1.89 15.09 22.40
CA ALA A 201 -0.53 15.03 22.93
C ALA A 201 0.51 15.63 21.98
N ASN A 202 0.30 15.48 20.67
CA ASN A 202 1.22 15.95 19.62
C ASN A 202 0.63 17.07 18.74
N ARG A 203 -0.44 17.74 19.20
CA ARG A 203 -1.09 18.79 18.41
C ARG A 203 -0.18 19.97 18.03
N ALA A 204 0.87 20.22 18.83
CA ALA A 204 1.83 21.28 18.57
C ALA A 204 2.60 21.04 17.28
N GLU A 205 2.86 19.78 16.94
CA GLU A 205 3.57 19.34 15.73
C GLU A 205 2.70 19.50 14.47
N HIS A 206 1.38 19.63 14.63
CA HIS A 206 0.39 19.68 13.54
C HIS A 206 -0.29 21.06 13.44
N GLY A 207 0.46 22.15 13.66
CA GLY A 207 -0.07 23.50 13.54
C GLY A 207 -1.10 23.89 14.61
N GLY A 208 -1.20 23.10 15.69
CA GLY A 208 -2.16 23.28 16.78
C GLY A 208 -3.43 22.45 16.65
N TRP A 209 -3.47 21.49 15.74
CA TRP A 209 -4.62 20.62 15.50
C TRP A 209 -4.44 19.23 16.12
N ALA A 210 -5.50 18.73 16.72
CA ALA A 210 -5.76 17.31 16.94
C ALA A 210 -6.99 16.96 16.09
N PHE A 211 -6.91 15.93 15.26
CA PHE A 211 -7.96 15.66 14.29
C PHE A 211 -8.01 14.18 13.88
N GLU A 212 -9.18 13.56 14.01
CA GLU A 212 -9.41 12.19 13.53
C GLU A 212 -9.67 12.19 12.02
N TRP A 213 -8.64 11.88 11.23
CA TRP A 213 -8.75 11.85 9.78
C TRP A 213 -9.75 10.81 9.29
N PRO A 214 -10.73 11.20 8.45
CA PRO A 214 -11.91 10.37 8.22
C PRO A 214 -11.65 9.12 7.39
N ALA A 215 -10.67 9.10 6.48
CA ALA A 215 -10.47 7.97 5.58
C ALA A 215 -10.05 6.70 6.35
N THR A 216 -9.01 6.78 7.18
CA THR A 216 -8.54 5.67 8.01
C THR A 216 -9.58 5.27 9.06
N LYS A 217 -10.26 6.26 9.65
CA LYS A 217 -11.35 6.02 10.60
C LYS A 217 -12.51 5.24 9.98
N ILE A 218 -12.93 5.58 8.76
CA ILE A 218 -13.99 4.84 8.03
C ILE A 218 -13.56 3.39 7.82
N LEU A 219 -12.32 3.15 7.38
CA LEU A 219 -11.83 1.79 7.19
C LEU A 219 -11.89 0.98 8.48
N ARG A 220 -11.35 1.52 9.56
CA ARG A 220 -11.27 0.84 10.86
C ARG A 220 -12.64 0.61 11.48
N ASP A 221 -13.46 1.65 11.57
CA ASP A 221 -14.78 1.59 12.20
C ASP A 221 -15.75 0.67 11.45
N SER A 222 -15.68 0.67 10.11
CA SER A 222 -16.57 -0.16 9.28
C SER A 222 -16.13 -1.62 9.25
N SER A 223 -14.84 -1.87 9.08
CA SER A 223 -14.33 -3.22 8.82
C SER A 223 -13.73 -3.91 10.05
N GLY A 224 -13.42 -3.18 11.12
CA GLY A 224 -12.68 -3.70 12.27
C GLY A 224 -11.23 -4.06 11.94
N MET A 225 -10.67 -3.52 10.87
CA MET A 225 -9.24 -3.64 10.58
C MET A 225 -8.41 -2.87 11.60
N LYS A 226 -7.19 -3.34 11.84
CA LYS A 226 -6.22 -2.74 12.74
C LYS A 226 -5.06 -2.17 11.94
N ASP A 227 -4.51 -1.06 12.41
CA ASP A 227 -3.24 -0.53 11.92
C ASP A 227 -2.08 -1.33 12.52
N SER A 228 -1.28 -1.96 11.67
CA SER A 228 -0.19 -2.82 12.11
C SER A 228 0.93 -2.05 12.84
N PHE A 229 1.12 -0.77 12.51
CA PHE A 229 2.11 0.07 13.16
C PHE A 229 1.61 0.55 14.53
N ARG A 230 0.41 1.13 14.60
CA ARG A 230 -0.13 1.63 15.88
C ARG A 230 -0.40 0.53 16.90
N GLU A 231 -0.61 -0.71 16.46
CA GLU A 231 -0.67 -1.85 17.41
C GLU A 231 0.66 -2.09 18.13
N LEU A 232 1.80 -1.82 17.47
CA LEU A 232 3.14 -1.97 18.05
C LEU A 232 3.69 -0.67 18.64
N HIS A 233 3.27 0.47 18.12
CA HIS A 233 3.73 1.82 18.46
C HIS A 233 2.52 2.70 18.81
N PRO A 234 1.90 2.50 19.99
CA PRO A 234 0.62 3.15 20.31
C PRO A 234 0.71 4.65 20.63
N ASP A 235 1.91 5.18 20.85
CA ASP A 235 2.14 6.60 21.15
C ASP A 235 2.64 7.36 19.90
N PRO A 236 1.79 8.14 19.22
CA PRO A 236 2.18 8.87 18.01
C PRO A 236 3.15 10.03 18.27
N LEU A 237 3.30 10.49 19.50
CA LEU A 237 4.31 11.49 19.85
C LEU A 237 5.71 10.86 19.97
N ALA A 238 5.80 9.68 20.57
CA ALA A 238 7.07 8.96 20.71
C ALA A 238 7.53 8.31 19.40
N ASP A 239 6.56 7.73 18.66
CA ASP A 239 6.80 7.02 17.41
C ASP A 239 5.87 7.56 16.30
N PRO A 240 6.19 8.69 15.66
CA PRO A 240 5.34 9.28 14.63
C PRO A 240 5.21 8.39 13.38
N GLY A 241 6.25 7.61 13.05
CA GLY A 241 6.25 6.68 11.92
C GLY A 241 6.16 7.37 10.55
N ILE A 242 6.71 8.57 10.42
CA ILE A 242 6.64 9.41 9.21
C ILE A 242 7.00 8.62 7.96
N THR A 243 6.17 8.74 6.92
CA THR A 243 6.40 8.14 5.60
C THR A 243 6.51 9.17 4.48
N TRP A 244 6.01 10.36 4.67
CA TRP A 244 6.14 11.51 3.79
C TRP A 244 6.85 12.65 4.52
N SER A 245 7.96 13.21 4.05
CA SER A 245 8.65 12.86 2.83
C SER A 245 10.13 12.58 3.08
N THR A 246 10.74 11.70 2.28
CA THR A 246 12.18 11.43 2.33
C THR A 246 13.03 12.60 1.82
N VAL A 247 12.58 13.29 0.76
CA VAL A 247 13.33 14.31 0.02
C VAL A 247 12.59 15.63 -0.16
N ASN A 248 11.27 15.65 -0.07
CA ASN A 248 10.46 16.86 -0.19
C ASN A 248 10.36 17.51 1.20
N LYS A 249 11.28 18.42 1.51
CA LYS A 249 11.35 19.08 2.82
C LYS A 249 10.77 20.48 2.83
N PHE A 250 10.58 21.04 1.63
CA PHE A 250 10.00 22.36 1.41
C PHE A 250 9.18 22.36 0.13
N GLU A 251 8.07 23.07 0.13
CA GLU A 251 7.17 23.12 -1.00
C GLU A 251 7.75 23.83 -2.22
N LYS A 252 7.79 23.12 -3.33
CA LYS A 252 8.30 23.62 -4.62
C LYS A 252 7.48 24.80 -5.14
N GLU A 253 6.17 24.77 -4.96
CA GLU A 253 5.23 25.83 -5.41
C GLU A 253 5.46 27.16 -4.72
N TRP A 254 6.17 27.17 -3.59
CA TRP A 254 6.52 28.36 -2.80
C TRP A 254 8.02 28.61 -2.79
N ASP A 255 8.69 28.29 -3.90
CA ASP A 255 10.14 28.51 -4.06
C ASP A 255 10.95 27.92 -2.88
N TYR A 256 10.52 26.78 -2.34
CA TYR A 256 11.15 26.09 -1.20
C TYR A 256 11.28 26.95 0.07
N THR A 257 10.36 27.86 0.31
CA THR A 257 10.36 28.75 1.48
C THR A 257 9.44 28.27 2.61
N ILE A 258 8.50 27.39 2.31
CA ILE A 258 7.53 26.83 3.27
C ILE A 258 7.90 25.37 3.53
N PRO A 259 8.07 24.97 4.82
CA PRO A 259 8.32 23.57 5.14
C PRO A 259 7.17 22.66 4.74
N GLU A 260 7.51 21.49 4.23
CA GLU A 260 6.59 20.39 4.00
C GLU A 260 6.12 19.83 5.35
N PRO A 261 4.82 19.63 5.60
CA PRO A 261 4.38 18.85 6.75
C PRO A 261 4.82 17.39 6.58
N GLU A 262 5.40 16.83 7.64
CA GLU A 262 5.87 15.45 7.64
C GLU A 262 4.89 14.57 8.39
N ASP A 263 4.23 13.65 7.70
CA ASP A 263 3.19 12.79 8.22
C ASP A 263 3.40 11.32 7.84
N ARG A 264 2.71 10.43 8.54
CA ARG A 264 2.53 9.04 8.14
C ARG A 264 1.28 8.95 7.29
N ILE A 265 1.44 8.63 6.01
CA ILE A 265 0.36 8.53 5.03
C ILE A 265 0.34 7.18 4.30
N ASP A 266 1.37 6.35 4.49
CA ASP A 266 1.45 4.99 3.99
C ASP A 266 1.15 4.01 5.12
N PHE A 267 0.29 3.02 4.85
CA PHE A 267 -0.25 2.13 5.88
C PHE A 267 -0.30 0.68 5.44
N ILE A 268 -0.28 -0.22 6.43
CA ILE A 268 -0.64 -1.63 6.29
C ILE A 268 -1.68 -1.94 7.37
N PHE A 269 -2.95 -1.96 6.95
CA PHE A 269 -4.06 -2.40 7.79
C PHE A 269 -4.30 -3.88 7.57
N TYR A 270 -4.73 -4.58 8.62
CA TYR A 270 -5.01 -6.00 8.54
C TYR A 270 -6.21 -6.43 9.39
N ARG A 271 -6.82 -7.55 9.03
CA ARG A 271 -7.80 -8.26 9.84
C ARG A 271 -7.69 -9.76 9.63
N GLY A 272 -7.84 -10.52 10.70
CA GLY A 272 -7.78 -11.99 10.67
C GLY A 272 -6.66 -12.56 11.51
N PRO A 273 -6.32 -13.86 11.35
CA PRO A 273 -5.38 -14.58 12.19
C PRO A 273 -3.91 -14.23 11.84
N LEU A 274 -3.58 -12.98 11.99
CA LEU A 274 -2.24 -12.40 11.86
C LEU A 274 -1.92 -11.59 13.12
N ARG A 275 -0.65 -11.49 13.46
CA ARG A 275 -0.14 -10.63 14.51
C ARG A 275 1.11 -9.92 14.00
N PRO A 276 1.17 -8.58 13.97
CA PRO A 276 2.39 -7.87 13.63
C PRO A 276 3.46 -8.14 14.68
N THR A 277 4.68 -8.37 14.23
CA THR A 277 5.86 -8.60 15.08
C THR A 277 6.90 -7.50 14.92
N SER A 278 6.91 -6.84 13.77
CA SER A 278 7.63 -5.60 13.52
C SER A 278 6.88 -4.76 12.49
N SER A 279 6.96 -3.44 12.61
CA SER A 279 6.36 -2.51 11.64
C SER A 279 7.15 -1.20 11.67
N PHE A 280 7.62 -0.71 10.51
CA PHE A 280 8.51 0.44 10.45
C PHE A 280 8.56 1.07 9.05
N PRO A 281 8.85 2.39 8.94
CA PRO A 281 9.21 3.05 7.69
C PRO A 281 10.64 2.70 7.26
N TYR A 282 10.90 2.61 5.95
CA TYR A 282 12.20 2.26 5.39
C TYR A 282 12.52 3.12 4.16
N ALA A 283 13.72 3.69 4.11
CA ALA A 283 14.24 4.48 3.00
C ALA A 283 15.69 4.11 2.63
N GLY A 284 16.03 2.83 2.74
CA GLY A 284 17.41 2.38 2.50
C GLY A 284 18.36 2.77 3.64
N THR A 285 19.66 2.69 3.36
CA THR A 285 20.73 2.98 4.34
C THR A 285 21.66 4.12 3.90
N GLY A 286 21.47 4.62 2.69
CA GLY A 286 22.25 5.72 2.14
C GLY A 286 21.76 7.09 2.58
N PRO A 287 22.59 8.13 2.41
CA PRO A 287 22.14 9.51 2.64
C PRO A 287 21.09 9.91 1.60
N LEU A 288 20.16 10.75 2.03
CA LEU A 288 19.13 11.32 1.18
C LEU A 288 19.43 12.79 0.91
N THR A 289 19.46 13.14 -0.36
CA THR A 289 19.63 14.52 -0.83
C THR A 289 18.24 15.05 -1.15
N PRO A 290 17.80 16.17 -0.54
CA PRO A 290 16.50 16.77 -0.82
C PRO A 290 16.35 17.30 -2.24
N ILE A 291 15.10 17.46 -2.68
CA ILE A 291 14.74 18.25 -3.87
C ILE A 291 15.34 19.66 -3.76
N PRO A 292 15.90 20.23 -4.85
CA PRO A 292 15.92 19.75 -6.24
C PRO A 292 17.16 18.94 -6.65
N HIS A 293 17.87 18.34 -5.72
CA HIS A 293 19.15 17.66 -5.97
C HIS A 293 19.08 16.15 -5.75
N GLN A 294 17.90 15.56 -5.73
CA GLN A 294 17.60 14.16 -5.41
C GLN A 294 18.05 13.13 -6.44
N TRP A 295 18.35 13.53 -7.66
CA TRP A 295 18.60 12.65 -8.83
C TRP A 295 19.63 11.54 -8.60
N GLY A 296 20.60 11.78 -7.71
CA GLY A 296 21.64 10.82 -7.36
C GLY A 296 21.30 9.87 -6.22
N ASN A 297 20.16 10.01 -5.56
CA ASN A 297 19.81 9.20 -4.40
C ASN A 297 19.74 7.71 -4.74
N GLU A 298 20.20 6.86 -3.80
CA GLU A 298 20.02 5.41 -3.89
C GLU A 298 18.61 4.98 -3.50
N TRP A 299 17.91 5.79 -2.75
CA TRP A 299 16.48 5.63 -2.47
C TRP A 299 15.67 6.31 -3.58
N PRO A 300 14.81 5.57 -4.30
CA PRO A 300 14.20 6.06 -5.54
C PRO A 300 12.81 6.69 -5.35
N SER A 301 12.44 7.10 -4.14
CA SER A 301 11.13 7.67 -3.86
C SER A 301 11.20 8.86 -2.91
N ASP A 302 10.19 9.72 -2.98
CA ASP A 302 9.92 10.77 -2.01
C ASP A 302 9.14 10.27 -0.79
N HIS A 303 8.57 9.06 -0.86
CA HIS A 303 8.03 8.34 0.29
C HIS A 303 9.06 7.40 0.93
N TYR A 304 8.89 7.12 2.22
CA TYR A 304 9.41 5.89 2.81
C TYR A 304 8.53 4.72 2.37
N ALA A 305 9.11 3.57 2.05
CA ALA A 305 8.33 2.34 2.04
C ALA A 305 7.90 1.98 3.46
N PHE A 306 6.74 1.35 3.60
CA PHE A 306 6.28 0.89 4.90
C PHE A 306 6.27 -0.63 4.96
N ILE A 307 6.82 -1.21 6.02
CA ILE A 307 7.06 -2.66 6.13
C ILE A 307 6.43 -3.18 7.41
N THR A 308 5.70 -4.31 7.30
CA THR A 308 5.21 -5.05 8.46
C THR A 308 5.53 -6.54 8.30
N GLU A 309 6.10 -7.13 9.34
CA GLU A 309 6.23 -8.57 9.47
C GLU A 309 5.10 -9.12 10.35
N PHE A 310 4.40 -10.12 9.84
CA PHE A 310 3.31 -10.78 10.55
C PHE A 310 3.68 -12.21 10.90
N GLN A 311 3.37 -12.60 12.11
CA GLN A 311 3.29 -13.99 12.51
C GLN A 311 1.88 -14.53 12.21
N ASP A 312 1.80 -15.69 11.57
CA ASP A 312 0.56 -16.44 11.41
C ASP A 312 0.02 -16.93 12.76
N LEU A 313 -1.25 -16.71 13.01
CA LEU A 313 -1.98 -17.24 14.13
C LEU A 313 -2.86 -18.43 13.68
N PRO A 314 -3.25 -19.32 14.59
CA PRO A 314 -4.26 -20.34 14.29
C PRO A 314 -5.56 -19.71 13.78
N VAL A 315 -6.18 -20.37 12.81
CA VAL A 315 -7.52 -20.00 12.34
C VAL A 315 -8.52 -20.23 13.48
N SER A 316 -9.44 -19.28 13.67
CA SER A 316 -10.54 -19.38 14.63
C SER A 316 -11.85 -19.67 13.90
N ASP A 317 -12.70 -20.49 14.49
CA ASP A 317 -14.09 -20.70 14.05
C ASP A 317 -15.04 -19.64 14.61
N ASP A 318 -14.53 -18.67 15.38
CA ASP A 318 -15.34 -17.61 15.95
C ASP A 318 -15.98 -16.75 14.84
N PRO A 319 -17.22 -16.33 15.02
CA PRO A 319 -17.88 -15.47 14.05
C PRO A 319 -17.17 -14.13 13.94
N VAL A 320 -17.01 -13.66 12.72
CA VAL A 320 -16.44 -12.35 12.42
C VAL A 320 -17.52 -11.29 12.50
N ASP A 321 -17.28 -10.20 13.22
CA ASP A 321 -18.17 -9.05 13.21
C ASP A 321 -18.38 -8.56 11.77
N PRO A 322 -19.64 -8.36 11.35
CA PRO A 322 -19.92 -7.88 10.00
C PRO A 322 -19.40 -6.46 9.79
N VAL A 323 -19.16 -6.10 8.53
CA VAL A 323 -18.88 -4.72 8.16
C VAL A 323 -20.03 -3.82 8.61
N LYS A 324 -19.72 -2.79 9.39
CA LYS A 324 -20.70 -1.82 9.86
C LYS A 324 -21.03 -0.82 8.76
N SER A 325 -22.24 -0.30 8.78
CA SER A 325 -22.63 0.77 7.87
C SER A 325 -21.81 2.03 8.12
N VAL A 326 -21.37 2.66 7.05
CA VAL A 326 -20.69 3.96 7.12
C VAL A 326 -21.62 5.02 7.72
N ASP A 327 -21.08 5.85 8.60
CA ASP A 327 -21.83 6.96 9.19
C ASP A 327 -22.38 7.87 8.09
N ARG A 328 -23.65 8.24 8.23
CA ARG A 328 -24.38 9.08 7.27
C ARG A 328 -23.71 10.43 7.01
N LYS A 329 -22.92 10.96 7.95
CA LYS A 329 -22.17 12.20 7.78
C LYS A 329 -21.15 12.13 6.64
N TYR A 330 -20.65 10.94 6.31
CA TYR A 330 -19.70 10.70 5.22
C TYR A 330 -20.38 10.37 3.87
N ILE A 331 -21.70 10.14 3.87
CA ILE A 331 -22.46 9.81 2.66
C ILE A 331 -23.15 11.09 2.15
N ASN A 332 -22.43 11.88 1.35
CA ASN A 332 -23.02 13.02 0.65
C ASN A 332 -23.84 12.59 -0.59
N ARG A 333 -24.45 13.56 -1.32
CA ARG A 333 -25.22 13.26 -2.55
C ARG A 333 -24.39 12.55 -3.61
N HIS A 334 -23.13 12.90 -3.77
CA HIS A 334 -22.20 12.26 -4.72
C HIS A 334 -21.80 10.85 -4.28
N GLY A 335 -21.66 10.58 -2.98
CA GLY A 335 -21.42 9.24 -2.45
C GLY A 335 -22.53 8.24 -2.76
N ARG A 336 -23.78 8.71 -2.95
CA ARG A 336 -24.90 7.84 -3.39
C ARG A 336 -24.81 7.45 -4.85
N ASP A 337 -24.21 8.27 -5.69
CA ASP A 337 -24.01 7.97 -7.12
C ASP A 337 -22.77 7.09 -7.31
N ALA A 338 -21.71 7.29 -6.53
CA ALA A 338 -20.54 6.41 -6.49
C ALA A 338 -20.90 4.97 -6.06
N LEU A 339 -21.85 4.82 -5.15
CA LEU A 339 -22.39 3.51 -4.75
C LEU A 339 -23.16 2.77 -5.87
N ARG A 340 -23.51 3.46 -6.97
CA ARG A 340 -24.26 2.90 -8.11
C ARG A 340 -23.42 2.64 -9.35
N VAL A 341 -22.18 3.10 -9.38
CA VAL A 341 -21.27 2.82 -10.50
C VAL A 341 -20.80 1.36 -10.37
N ALA A 342 -21.40 0.49 -11.16
CA ALA A 342 -20.84 -0.84 -11.37
C ALA A 342 -19.45 -0.63 -12.00
N THR A 343 -18.40 -0.98 -11.27
CA THR A 343 -17.06 -1.01 -11.84
C THR A 343 -17.07 -1.89 -13.08
N PRO A 344 -16.59 -1.41 -14.24
CA PRO A 344 -16.52 -2.24 -15.43
C PRO A 344 -15.76 -3.52 -15.10
N GLN A 345 -16.27 -4.68 -15.54
CA GLN A 345 -15.49 -5.90 -15.46
C GLN A 345 -14.28 -5.73 -16.37
N CYS A 346 -13.09 -5.74 -15.79
CA CYS A 346 -11.89 -5.88 -16.56
C CYS A 346 -11.09 -7.09 -16.06
N ASN A 347 -10.43 -7.76 -17.01
CA ASN A 347 -9.56 -8.89 -16.70
C ASN A 347 -8.14 -8.34 -16.53
N ALA A 348 -7.61 -8.41 -15.31
CA ALA A 348 -6.20 -8.14 -15.10
C ALA A 348 -5.38 -9.34 -15.56
N GLU A 349 -4.31 -9.07 -16.26
CA GLU A 349 -3.34 -10.08 -16.68
C GLU A 349 -2.33 -10.28 -15.55
N ILE A 350 -2.08 -11.53 -15.18
CA ILE A 350 -1.05 -11.90 -14.22
C ILE A 350 0.26 -12.00 -14.99
N ILE A 351 1.24 -11.22 -14.60
CA ILE A 351 2.57 -11.16 -15.19
C ILE A 351 3.47 -12.13 -14.41
N ASP A 352 3.99 -13.14 -15.10
CA ASP A 352 4.95 -14.10 -14.53
C ASP A 352 6.34 -13.80 -15.11
N GLY A 353 7.27 -13.48 -14.24
CA GLY A 353 8.65 -13.13 -14.63
C GLY A 353 9.38 -14.26 -15.38
N SER A 354 9.01 -15.53 -15.19
CA SER A 354 9.61 -16.67 -15.90
C SER A 354 9.13 -16.80 -17.35
N GLU A 355 7.85 -16.54 -17.62
CA GLU A 355 7.27 -16.60 -18.96
C GLU A 355 7.75 -15.44 -19.85
N GLU A 356 7.81 -14.23 -19.32
CA GLU A 356 8.28 -13.03 -20.01
C GLU A 356 9.74 -13.15 -20.49
N ARG A 357 10.63 -13.76 -19.70
CA ARG A 357 12.03 -13.98 -20.12
C ARG A 357 12.15 -14.99 -21.25
N GLN A 358 11.34 -16.04 -21.25
CA GLN A 358 11.33 -17.02 -22.35
C GLN A 358 10.86 -16.36 -23.65
N GLY A 359 9.82 -15.53 -23.63
CA GLY A 359 9.37 -14.77 -24.79
C GLY A 359 10.42 -13.83 -25.37
N ARG A 360 11.15 -13.09 -24.52
CA ARG A 360 12.26 -12.19 -24.96
C ARG A 360 13.48 -12.97 -25.49
N SER A 361 13.81 -14.10 -24.90
CA SER A 361 14.90 -14.97 -25.39
C SER A 361 14.62 -15.50 -26.80
N LEU A 362 13.38 -15.81 -27.11
CA LEU A 362 12.97 -16.24 -28.47
C LEU A 362 12.95 -15.09 -29.48
N SER A 363 12.67 -13.86 -29.08
CA SER A 363 12.70 -12.68 -29.97
C SER A 363 14.13 -12.20 -30.27
N LEU A 364 15.07 -12.33 -29.33
CA LEU A 364 16.48 -11.98 -29.54
C LEU A 364 17.26 -13.00 -30.39
N SER A 365 16.76 -14.24 -30.50
CA SER A 365 17.35 -15.24 -31.39
C SER A 365 16.85 -15.17 -32.84
N GLY A 366 15.88 -14.31 -33.14
CA GLY A 366 15.26 -14.12 -34.47
C GLY A 366 15.83 -12.95 -35.28
N GLU A 367 16.59 -12.03 -34.71
CA GLU A 367 17.15 -10.87 -35.43
C GLU A 367 18.65 -11.00 -35.71
N GLY A 368 19.04 -12.02 -36.43
CA GLY A 368 20.41 -12.23 -36.85
C GLY A 368 20.50 -12.69 -38.28
N GLN A 369 20.03 -11.90 -39.28
CA GLN A 369 20.53 -11.91 -40.67
C GLN A 369 19.72 -10.95 -41.55
N HIS A 370 20.31 -9.82 -41.88
CA HIS A 370 20.32 -9.12 -43.18
C HIS A 370 21.06 -7.81 -42.94
N GLY A 371 22.26 -7.61 -43.41
CA GLY A 371 22.65 -7.62 -44.81
C GLY A 371 22.83 -6.17 -45.25
N SER A 372 24.06 -5.68 -45.17
CA SER A 372 24.51 -4.40 -45.73
C SER A 372 24.04 -4.20 -47.20
N GLU A 373 23.50 -3.03 -47.51
CA GLU A 373 23.82 -2.39 -48.80
C GLU A 373 23.72 -0.85 -48.68
N VAL A 374 24.77 -0.26 -49.20
CA VAL A 374 25.07 1.15 -49.35
C VAL A 374 24.22 1.76 -50.48
N LYS A 375 23.60 2.90 -50.27
CA LYS A 375 23.70 4.06 -51.17
C LYS A 375 23.31 5.34 -50.46
#